data_ed33f26cd05133015f11112ec0bc1d58
#
_entry.id   ed33f26cd05133015f11112ec0bc1d58
#
_cell.length_a   1.000
_cell.length_b   1.000
_cell.length_c   1.000
_cell.angle_alpha   90.00
_cell.angle_beta   90.00
_cell.angle_gamma   90.00
#
_symmetry.space_group_name_H-M   'P 1'
#
loop_
_entity.id
_entity.type
_entity.pdbx_description
1 polymer ?
#
loop_
_entity_poly.entity_id
_entity_poly.type
_entity_poly.pdbx_seq_one_letter_code
_entity_poly.pdbx_strand_id
1 'polypeptide(L)'
;MSKISIKSYLSILLSKFVIFLSRKLLKGGTNFPGKVALKIDNNILKTVAKDYKIILVTGTNGKTTTTSMIYNVLKDSGKKVITNASGANMLPGIITCFVENYKFNKEKNPFPQEKYAVIEVDEANVPLVTEYVIPEFITITNIFRDQLDRYGEVYTTLNKILEGIKKVPFSTLVLNGDEALFSETNLPNQKIYYGFKEAITNNKEENINTDSKLCKKCNHPYTYNFLTYNNLGDFYCENCGNKRPVLNYFINEVLELTSEGSTVVINGNQYYINQPGAYNIYNALSAFSIARELGIEKNIITSSFKNQKSSFGRQEELNIEGKEVKIILVKNPAGCDQAIDTIALDNREINLITILNDNTGDGKDVSWIWDVNFEKLNSLNISKTIIFGSRLYDMAIRLKIAGLSHDEFSICQDYEGVLSEIISSNGDTFYVLVTYTAMLEFRKFLHNKKYIENLW
;
A
#
# COMPACT_ATOMS: atom_id res chain seq x y z
N MET A 1 35.04 -8.61 -14.80
CA MET A 1 33.71 -8.36 -15.40
C MET A 1 33.16 -9.70 -15.88
N SER A 2 32.13 -10.24 -15.21
CA SER A 2 31.46 -11.45 -15.72
C SER A 2 30.70 -11.07 -17.01
N LYS A 3 31.09 -11.71 -18.14
CA LYS A 3 30.38 -11.56 -19.40
C LYS A 3 28.93 -12.02 -19.19
N ILE A 4 27.98 -11.20 -19.61
CA ILE A 4 26.56 -11.60 -19.63
C ILE A 4 26.40 -12.76 -20.59
N SER A 5 25.60 -13.77 -20.23
CA SER A 5 25.33 -14.89 -21.14
C SER A 5 24.62 -14.38 -22.41
N ILE A 6 24.86 -15.04 -23.54
CA ILE A 6 24.16 -14.72 -24.81
C ILE A 6 22.64 -14.78 -24.60
N LYS A 7 22.19 -15.75 -23.82
CA LYS A 7 20.77 -15.95 -23.46
C LYS A 7 20.19 -14.74 -22.72
N SER A 8 20.89 -14.26 -21.68
CA SER A 8 20.48 -13.06 -20.93
C SER A 8 20.53 -11.80 -21.82
N TYR A 9 21.53 -11.68 -22.69
CA TYR A 9 21.64 -10.56 -23.62
C TYR A 9 20.44 -10.49 -24.56
N LEU A 10 20.09 -11.61 -25.21
CA LEU A 10 18.91 -11.70 -26.09
C LEU A 10 17.60 -11.45 -25.32
N SER A 11 17.48 -11.99 -24.10
CA SER A 11 16.33 -11.77 -23.23
C SER A 11 16.12 -10.28 -22.95
N ILE A 12 17.17 -9.54 -22.57
CA ILE A 12 17.11 -8.11 -22.30
C ILE A 12 16.72 -7.33 -23.56
N LEU A 13 17.35 -7.60 -24.70
CA LEU A 13 17.08 -6.89 -25.96
C LEU A 13 15.62 -7.06 -26.41
N LEU A 14 15.14 -8.31 -26.46
CA LEU A 14 13.77 -8.60 -26.89
C LEU A 14 12.75 -8.00 -25.92
N SER A 15 13.00 -8.07 -24.61
CA SER A 15 12.10 -7.47 -23.63
C SER A 15 12.07 -5.95 -23.73
N LYS A 16 13.21 -5.28 -23.94
CA LYS A 16 13.24 -3.83 -24.20
C LYS A 16 12.47 -3.45 -25.47
N PHE A 17 12.56 -4.24 -26.51
CA PHE A 17 11.78 -4.05 -27.72
C PHE A 17 10.27 -4.20 -27.45
N VAL A 18 9.88 -5.22 -26.69
CA VAL A 18 8.49 -5.42 -26.27
C VAL A 18 8.00 -4.26 -25.38
N ILE A 19 8.82 -3.74 -24.46
CA ILE A 19 8.48 -2.55 -23.65
C ILE A 19 8.18 -1.35 -24.58
N PHE A 20 9.06 -1.11 -25.56
CA PHE A 20 8.88 -0.04 -26.53
C PHE A 20 7.56 -0.17 -27.32
N LEU A 21 7.28 -1.38 -27.83
CA LEU A 21 6.03 -1.65 -28.56
C LEU A 21 4.79 -1.49 -27.67
N SER A 22 4.82 -2.05 -26.46
CA SER A 22 3.68 -1.99 -25.51
C SER A 22 3.35 -0.55 -25.13
N ARG A 23 4.34 0.30 -24.94
CA ARG A 23 4.12 1.74 -24.65
C ARG A 23 3.53 2.49 -25.85
N LYS A 24 4.03 2.18 -27.06
CA LYS A 24 3.61 2.88 -28.28
C LYS A 24 2.23 2.44 -28.78
N LEU A 25 1.89 1.15 -28.66
CA LEU A 25 0.70 0.56 -29.25
C LEU A 25 -0.44 0.31 -28.24
N LEU A 26 -0.12 -0.11 -27.01
CA LEU A 26 -1.10 -0.60 -26.05
C LEU A 26 -1.32 0.35 -24.86
N LYS A 27 -0.55 1.46 -24.77
CA LYS A 27 -0.58 2.41 -23.64
C LYS A 27 -0.60 1.73 -22.25
N GLY A 28 -0.01 0.53 -22.11
CA GLY A 28 0.00 -0.25 -20.89
C GLY A 28 0.65 -1.62 -21.08
N GLY A 29 0.73 -2.43 -20.01
CA GLY A 29 1.24 -3.80 -20.09
C GLY A 29 2.60 -4.01 -19.43
N THR A 30 2.66 -3.76 -18.11
CA THR A 30 3.89 -3.88 -17.32
C THR A 30 4.38 -5.33 -17.14
N ASN A 31 3.48 -6.32 -17.19
CA ASN A 31 3.81 -7.73 -16.93
C ASN A 31 4.28 -8.50 -18.19
N PHE A 32 3.82 -8.13 -19.38
CA PHE A 32 4.09 -8.90 -20.59
C PHE A 32 5.57 -8.93 -20.98
N PRO A 33 6.32 -7.80 -20.96
CA PRO A 33 7.75 -7.82 -21.27
C PRO A 33 8.56 -8.75 -20.35
N GLY A 34 8.24 -8.76 -19.05
CA GLY A 34 8.88 -9.65 -18.09
C GLY A 34 8.56 -11.13 -18.30
N LYS A 35 7.33 -11.46 -18.76
CA LYS A 35 7.00 -12.83 -19.18
C LYS A 35 7.85 -13.27 -20.37
N VAL A 36 8.08 -12.39 -21.34
CA VAL A 36 8.96 -12.65 -22.48
C VAL A 36 10.40 -12.87 -22.00
N ALA A 37 10.89 -12.02 -21.08
CA ALA A 37 12.22 -12.18 -20.51
C ALA A 37 12.41 -13.53 -19.83
N LEU A 38 11.47 -13.93 -18.96
CA LEU A 38 11.50 -15.22 -18.26
C LEU A 38 11.46 -16.42 -19.21
N LYS A 39 10.67 -16.35 -20.28
CA LYS A 39 10.57 -17.43 -21.26
C LYS A 39 11.91 -17.68 -21.98
N ILE A 40 12.71 -16.63 -22.18
CA ILE A 40 14.02 -16.72 -22.82
C ILE A 40 15.11 -17.12 -21.81
N ASP A 41 15.10 -16.50 -20.63
CA ASP A 41 16.08 -16.74 -19.57
C ASP A 41 15.42 -16.78 -18.20
N ASN A 42 15.27 -17.96 -17.63
CA ASN A 42 14.65 -18.16 -16.32
C ASN A 42 15.42 -17.47 -15.18
N ASN A 43 16.73 -17.21 -15.36
CA ASN A 43 17.58 -16.55 -14.37
C ASN A 43 17.76 -15.05 -14.64
N ILE A 44 16.96 -14.46 -15.53
CA ILE A 44 17.14 -13.07 -15.98
C ILE A 44 17.14 -12.08 -14.82
N LEU A 45 16.24 -12.26 -13.81
CA LEU A 45 16.18 -11.38 -12.65
C LEU A 45 17.50 -11.33 -11.89
N LYS A 46 18.15 -12.48 -11.67
CA LYS A 46 19.48 -12.55 -11.03
C LYS A 46 20.52 -11.75 -11.80
N THR A 47 20.42 -11.72 -13.13
CA THR A 47 21.36 -11.00 -14.00
C THR A 47 21.14 -9.48 -13.94
N VAL A 48 19.88 -9.02 -14.06
CA VAL A 48 19.59 -7.58 -14.16
C VAL A 48 19.55 -6.87 -12.81
N ALA A 49 19.33 -7.60 -11.72
CA ALA A 49 19.25 -7.06 -10.36
C ALA A 49 20.59 -7.02 -9.61
N LYS A 50 21.63 -7.70 -10.10
CA LYS A 50 22.90 -7.94 -9.38
C LYS A 50 23.65 -6.71 -8.89
N ASP A 51 23.48 -5.56 -9.56
CA ASP A 51 24.19 -4.32 -9.25
C ASP A 51 23.37 -3.41 -8.29
N TYR A 52 22.24 -3.89 -7.79
CA TYR A 52 21.33 -3.13 -6.91
C TYR A 52 21.34 -3.68 -5.48
N LYS A 53 21.35 -2.79 -4.50
CA LYS A 53 20.90 -3.05 -3.14
C LYS A 53 19.37 -3.04 -3.15
N ILE A 54 18.76 -4.15 -2.77
CA ILE A 54 17.32 -4.36 -2.96
C ILE A 54 16.60 -4.22 -1.63
N ILE A 55 15.51 -3.47 -1.63
CA ILE A 55 14.56 -3.32 -0.53
C ILE A 55 13.23 -3.87 -1.03
N LEU A 56 12.71 -4.93 -0.41
CA LEU A 56 11.41 -5.47 -0.71
C LEU A 56 10.35 -4.93 0.26
N VAL A 57 9.22 -4.53 -0.30
CA VAL A 57 8.05 -4.07 0.46
C VAL A 57 6.89 -4.99 0.14
N THR A 58 6.35 -5.66 1.16
CA THR A 58 5.21 -6.58 1.04
C THR A 58 4.23 -6.39 2.20
N GLY A 59 3.11 -7.11 2.20
CA GLY A 59 2.02 -7.02 3.18
C GLY A 59 0.69 -6.63 2.55
N THR A 60 -0.41 -6.70 3.27
CA THR A 60 -1.76 -6.54 2.70
C THR A 60 -2.06 -5.11 2.26
N ASN A 61 -1.90 -4.14 3.16
CA ASN A 61 -2.16 -2.73 2.91
C ASN A 61 -0.89 -1.88 3.05
N GLY A 62 -0.84 -0.72 2.37
CA GLY A 62 0.25 0.24 2.51
C GLY A 62 1.49 -0.03 1.65
N LYS A 63 1.60 -1.15 0.91
CA LYS A 63 2.75 -1.51 0.06
C LYS A 63 3.20 -0.36 -0.84
N THR A 64 2.32 0.15 -1.67
CA THR A 64 2.62 1.19 -2.67
C THR A 64 3.07 2.49 -2.01
N THR A 65 2.38 2.92 -0.96
CA THR A 65 2.73 4.15 -0.24
C THR A 65 4.07 4.02 0.46
N THR A 66 4.32 2.91 1.16
CA THR A 66 5.62 2.63 1.82
C THR A 66 6.75 2.58 0.80
N THR A 67 6.54 1.89 -0.34
CA THR A 67 7.51 1.84 -1.45
C THR A 67 7.84 3.24 -1.97
N SER A 68 6.81 4.06 -2.19
CA SER A 68 6.96 5.45 -2.66
C SER A 68 7.73 6.31 -1.65
N MET A 69 7.41 6.21 -0.35
CA MET A 69 8.12 6.94 0.70
C MET A 69 9.59 6.55 0.80
N ILE A 70 9.92 5.26 0.79
CA ILE A 70 11.31 4.77 0.79
C ILE A 70 12.03 5.25 -0.47
N TYR A 71 11.40 5.11 -1.65
CA TYR A 71 11.96 5.56 -2.91
C TYR A 71 12.29 7.06 -2.89
N ASN A 72 11.35 7.90 -2.43
CA ASN A 72 11.55 9.34 -2.40
C ASN A 72 12.66 9.75 -1.43
N VAL A 73 12.69 9.19 -0.21
CA VAL A 73 13.78 9.46 0.76
C VAL A 73 15.14 9.09 0.18
N LEU A 74 15.27 7.95 -0.47
CA LEU A 74 16.53 7.53 -1.10
C LEU A 74 16.91 8.42 -2.27
N LYS A 75 15.96 8.82 -3.10
CA LYS A 75 16.16 9.74 -4.22
C LYS A 75 16.60 11.12 -3.73
N ASP A 76 15.91 11.66 -2.72
CA ASP A 76 16.23 12.97 -2.13
C ASP A 76 17.58 12.98 -1.43
N SER A 77 18.07 11.81 -0.97
CA SER A 77 19.44 11.64 -0.46
C SER A 77 20.50 11.53 -1.56
N GLY A 78 20.13 11.73 -2.83
CA GLY A 78 21.03 11.69 -3.98
C GLY A 78 21.41 10.29 -4.48
N LYS A 79 20.78 9.21 -3.99
CA LYS A 79 21.04 7.85 -4.43
C LYS A 79 20.40 7.56 -5.79
N LYS A 80 21.00 6.64 -6.58
CA LYS A 80 20.35 6.12 -7.80
C LYS A 80 19.34 5.05 -7.41
N VAL A 81 18.06 5.33 -7.59
CA VAL A 81 16.96 4.45 -7.15
C VAL A 81 16.04 4.10 -8.30
N ILE A 82 15.57 2.86 -8.34
CA ILE A 82 14.48 2.41 -9.21
C ILE A 82 13.36 1.80 -8.37
N THR A 83 12.15 1.79 -8.91
CA THR A 83 10.98 1.16 -8.32
C THR A 83 10.04 0.66 -9.41
N ASN A 84 9.28 -0.39 -9.12
CA ASN A 84 8.23 -0.90 -9.99
C ASN A 84 6.94 -0.07 -9.81
N ALA A 85 6.96 1.19 -10.23
CA ALA A 85 5.77 2.05 -10.18
C ALA A 85 4.54 1.35 -10.79
N SER A 86 3.34 1.83 -10.45
CA SER A 86 2.06 1.35 -11.01
C SER A 86 1.63 -0.08 -10.64
N GLY A 87 1.99 -0.59 -9.45
CA GLY A 87 1.43 -1.84 -8.92
C GLY A 87 1.80 -3.12 -9.70
N ALA A 88 2.87 -3.08 -10.53
CA ALA A 88 3.41 -4.26 -11.20
C ALA A 88 4.23 -5.13 -10.22
N ASN A 89 3.58 -5.64 -9.18
CA ASN A 89 4.17 -6.27 -7.99
C ASN A 89 4.33 -7.80 -8.09
N MET A 90 3.99 -8.39 -9.23
CA MET A 90 4.28 -9.79 -9.55
C MET A 90 5.65 -9.95 -10.21
N LEU A 91 6.23 -11.15 -10.12
CA LEU A 91 7.57 -11.44 -10.67
C LEU A 91 7.81 -10.92 -12.10
N PRO A 92 6.90 -11.09 -13.08
CA PRO A 92 7.12 -10.53 -14.42
C PRO A 92 7.19 -8.99 -14.44
N GLY A 93 6.35 -8.31 -13.65
CA GLY A 93 6.38 -6.84 -13.54
C GLY A 93 7.68 -6.32 -12.93
N ILE A 94 8.17 -7.01 -11.92
CA ILE A 94 9.46 -6.72 -11.28
C ILE A 94 10.60 -6.88 -12.28
N ILE A 95 10.61 -7.97 -13.06
CA ILE A 95 11.60 -8.19 -14.12
C ILE A 95 11.55 -7.07 -15.17
N THR A 96 10.34 -6.65 -15.58
CA THR A 96 10.17 -5.53 -16.51
C THR A 96 10.85 -4.28 -15.99
N CYS A 97 10.65 -3.93 -14.71
CA CYS A 97 11.29 -2.78 -14.06
C CYS A 97 12.83 -2.84 -14.16
N PHE A 98 13.42 -3.97 -13.80
CA PHE A 98 14.88 -4.13 -13.87
C PHE A 98 15.41 -4.13 -15.31
N VAL A 99 14.74 -4.80 -16.25
CA VAL A 99 15.12 -4.83 -17.67
C VAL A 99 15.05 -3.43 -18.28
N GLU A 100 14.02 -2.66 -17.97
CA GLU A 100 13.88 -1.30 -18.45
C GLU A 100 15.05 -0.42 -18.02
N ASN A 101 15.45 -0.50 -16.76
CA ASN A 101 16.55 0.27 -16.18
C ASN A 101 17.93 -0.32 -16.44
N TYR A 102 18.02 -1.49 -17.09
CA TYR A 102 19.29 -2.13 -17.38
C TYR A 102 20.05 -1.38 -18.49
N LYS A 103 21.32 -1.02 -18.24
CA LYS A 103 22.23 -0.42 -19.21
C LYS A 103 23.34 -1.40 -19.58
N PHE A 104 23.53 -1.65 -20.90
CA PHE A 104 24.60 -2.52 -21.39
C PHE A 104 25.98 -1.90 -21.18
N ASN A 105 26.10 -0.60 -21.37
CA ASN A 105 27.35 0.12 -21.13
C ASN A 105 27.40 0.55 -19.66
N LYS A 106 28.29 -0.04 -18.89
CA LYS A 106 28.58 0.43 -17.53
C LYS A 106 29.36 1.73 -17.62
N GLU A 107 28.92 2.74 -16.91
CA GLU A 107 29.68 3.97 -16.70
C GLU A 107 31.08 3.58 -16.14
N LYS A 108 32.14 4.02 -16.80
CA LYS A 108 33.52 3.90 -16.30
C LYS A 108 33.73 4.99 -15.23
N ASN A 109 32.98 4.93 -14.14
CA ASN A 109 33.22 5.80 -12.99
C ASN A 109 34.11 5.04 -12.00
N PRO A 110 35.25 5.57 -11.60
CA PRO A 110 36.13 4.95 -10.60
C PRO A 110 35.42 4.86 -9.21
N PHE A 111 34.41 5.69 -8.96
CA PHE A 111 33.61 5.68 -7.74
C PHE A 111 32.13 5.46 -8.12
N PRO A 112 31.70 4.21 -8.39
CA PRO A 112 30.32 3.95 -8.78
C PRO A 112 29.36 4.27 -7.63
N GLN A 113 28.41 5.13 -7.90
CA GLN A 113 27.34 5.46 -6.96
C GLN A 113 26.52 4.19 -6.68
N GLU A 114 26.19 3.96 -5.39
CA GLU A 114 25.30 2.87 -4.99
C GLU A 114 23.95 2.97 -5.69
N LYS A 115 23.46 1.84 -6.16
CA LYS A 115 22.16 1.72 -6.82
C LYS A 115 21.21 0.96 -5.92
N TYR A 116 20.05 1.52 -5.71
CA TYR A 116 18.98 0.90 -4.93
C TYR A 116 17.80 0.50 -5.82
N ALA A 117 17.13 -0.57 -5.45
CA ALA A 117 15.85 -0.97 -6.03
C ALA A 117 14.85 -1.15 -4.88
N VAL A 118 13.86 -0.27 -4.81
CA VAL A 118 12.75 -0.38 -3.86
C VAL A 118 11.60 -1.03 -4.58
N ILE A 119 11.31 -2.27 -4.24
CA ILE A 119 10.42 -3.13 -5.01
C ILE A 119 9.21 -3.54 -4.17
N GLU A 120 8.03 -3.11 -4.62
CA GLU A 120 6.77 -3.64 -4.14
C GLU A 120 6.59 -5.08 -4.63
N VAL A 121 6.28 -6.00 -3.71
CA VAL A 121 6.08 -7.42 -4.02
C VAL A 121 4.76 -7.90 -3.45
N ASP A 122 3.95 -8.53 -4.30
CA ASP A 122 2.76 -9.26 -3.89
C ASP A 122 3.14 -10.43 -2.98
N GLU A 123 2.36 -10.71 -1.96
CA GLU A 123 2.66 -11.67 -0.90
C GLU A 123 2.97 -13.06 -1.45
N ALA A 124 2.20 -13.52 -2.45
CA ALA A 124 2.39 -14.83 -3.09
C ALA A 124 3.65 -14.87 -3.98
N ASN A 125 4.17 -13.71 -4.37
CA ASN A 125 5.36 -13.58 -5.22
C ASN A 125 6.66 -13.45 -4.41
N VAL A 126 6.62 -13.22 -3.10
CA VAL A 126 7.83 -13.12 -2.26
C VAL A 126 8.72 -14.37 -2.41
N PRO A 127 8.21 -15.64 -2.33
CA PRO A 127 9.03 -16.83 -2.51
C PRO A 127 9.68 -16.94 -3.88
N LEU A 128 9.00 -16.41 -4.92
CA LEU A 128 9.49 -16.45 -6.31
C LEU A 128 10.60 -15.41 -6.53
N VAL A 129 10.49 -14.23 -5.92
CA VAL A 129 11.48 -13.14 -6.06
C VAL A 129 12.74 -13.47 -5.27
N THR A 130 12.60 -13.95 -4.03
CA THR A 130 13.73 -14.30 -3.16
C THR A 130 14.54 -15.51 -3.63
N GLU A 131 14.04 -16.27 -4.60
CA GLU A 131 14.82 -17.30 -5.30
C GLU A 131 15.96 -16.73 -6.14
N TYR A 132 15.79 -15.53 -6.66
CA TYR A 132 16.73 -14.90 -7.60
C TYR A 132 17.54 -13.77 -6.99
N VAL A 133 17.05 -13.13 -5.93
CA VAL A 133 17.67 -11.95 -5.31
C VAL A 133 17.75 -12.10 -3.79
N ILE A 134 18.80 -11.51 -3.21
CA ILE A 134 18.95 -11.39 -1.75
C ILE A 134 18.76 -9.92 -1.40
N PRO A 135 17.60 -9.55 -0.82
CA PRO A 135 17.35 -8.17 -0.40
C PRO A 135 18.24 -7.78 0.79
N GLU A 136 18.62 -6.51 0.86
CA GLU A 136 19.24 -5.93 2.06
C GLU A 136 18.19 -5.80 3.18
N PHE A 137 17.00 -5.29 2.80
CA PHE A 137 15.85 -5.17 3.70
C PHE A 137 14.59 -5.80 3.10
N ILE A 138 13.79 -6.38 3.97
CA ILE A 138 12.40 -6.79 3.67
C ILE A 138 11.51 -6.15 4.71
N THR A 139 10.58 -5.30 4.29
CA THR A 139 9.54 -4.79 5.18
C THR A 139 8.20 -5.43 4.90
N ILE A 140 7.51 -5.81 5.99
CA ILE A 140 6.14 -6.30 5.95
C ILE A 140 5.29 -5.27 6.67
N THR A 141 4.39 -4.62 5.95
CA THR A 141 3.58 -3.52 6.48
C THR A 141 2.57 -3.99 7.52
N ASN A 142 1.73 -4.93 7.13
CA ASN A 142 0.68 -5.56 7.94
C ASN A 142 0.15 -6.80 7.21
N ILE A 143 -0.60 -7.64 7.92
CA ILE A 143 -1.31 -8.79 7.35
C ILE A 143 -2.75 -8.74 7.82
N PHE A 144 -3.64 -8.36 6.92
CA PHE A 144 -5.09 -8.35 7.12
C PHE A 144 -5.77 -9.32 6.16
N ARG A 145 -7.00 -9.67 6.45
CA ARG A 145 -7.85 -10.40 5.53
C ARG A 145 -8.04 -9.59 4.23
N ASP A 146 -7.75 -10.22 3.09
CA ASP A 146 -7.88 -9.62 1.77
C ASP A 146 -8.36 -10.70 0.81
N GLN A 147 -9.34 -10.42 -0.03
CA GLN A 147 -9.85 -11.28 -1.10
C GLN A 147 -9.70 -12.80 -0.79
N LEU A 148 -10.54 -13.32 0.12
CA LEU A 148 -10.47 -14.73 0.59
C LEU A 148 -10.46 -15.75 -0.56
N ASP A 149 -11.16 -15.45 -1.64
CA ASP A 149 -11.22 -16.26 -2.86
C ASP A 149 -9.87 -16.36 -3.59
N ARG A 150 -8.95 -15.41 -3.36
CA ARG A 150 -7.65 -15.33 -4.05
C ARG A 150 -6.47 -15.75 -3.18
N TYR A 151 -6.45 -15.35 -1.92
CA TYR A 151 -5.29 -15.51 -1.02
C TYR A 151 -5.56 -16.46 0.15
N GLY A 152 -6.82 -16.82 0.41
CA GLY A 152 -7.21 -17.58 1.58
C GLY A 152 -7.08 -16.76 2.87
N GLU A 153 -6.97 -17.48 3.98
CA GLU A 153 -6.89 -16.86 5.29
C GLU A 153 -5.55 -16.13 5.55
N VAL A 154 -5.56 -15.22 6.51
CA VAL A 154 -4.42 -14.41 7.00
C VAL A 154 -3.14 -15.23 7.22
N TYR A 155 -3.27 -16.42 7.81
CA TYR A 155 -2.13 -17.32 8.07
C TYR A 155 -1.53 -17.91 6.80
N THR A 156 -2.33 -18.14 5.76
CA THR A 156 -1.83 -18.63 4.47
C THR A 156 -0.95 -17.58 3.80
N THR A 157 -1.40 -16.33 3.82
CA THR A 157 -0.65 -15.18 3.29
C THR A 157 0.67 -14.99 4.05
N LEU A 158 0.63 -14.99 5.38
CA LEU A 158 1.83 -14.90 6.21
C LEU A 158 2.81 -16.03 5.91
N ASN A 159 2.34 -17.28 5.84
CA ASN A 159 3.20 -18.44 5.58
C ASN A 159 3.89 -18.34 4.21
N LYS A 160 3.23 -17.81 3.18
CA LYS A 160 3.84 -17.54 1.88
C LYS A 160 4.99 -16.55 1.97
N ILE A 161 4.79 -15.45 2.70
CA ILE A 161 5.86 -14.46 2.92
C ILE A 161 7.02 -15.11 3.67
N LEU A 162 6.76 -15.84 4.77
CA LEU A 162 7.78 -16.50 5.57
C LEU A 162 8.55 -17.58 4.76
N GLU A 163 7.89 -18.29 3.85
CA GLU A 163 8.55 -19.21 2.91
C GLU A 163 9.61 -18.50 2.07
N GLY A 164 9.30 -17.32 1.55
CA GLY A 164 10.26 -16.51 0.81
C GLY A 164 11.40 -15.98 1.67
N ILE A 165 11.11 -15.51 2.88
CA ILE A 165 12.12 -14.97 3.80
C ILE A 165 13.12 -16.05 4.23
N LYS A 166 12.67 -17.29 4.45
CA LYS A 166 13.57 -18.42 4.78
C LYS A 166 14.66 -18.65 3.75
N LYS A 167 14.46 -18.26 2.48
CA LYS A 167 15.46 -18.38 1.42
C LYS A 167 16.59 -17.33 1.52
N VAL A 168 16.37 -16.26 2.28
CA VAL A 168 17.26 -15.11 2.40
C VAL A 168 17.58 -14.76 3.86
N PRO A 169 18.25 -15.64 4.61
CA PRO A 169 18.44 -15.51 6.05
C PRO A 169 19.31 -14.30 6.46
N PHE A 170 20.05 -13.72 5.53
CA PHE A 170 20.91 -12.56 5.79
C PHE A 170 20.21 -11.21 5.57
N SER A 171 18.98 -11.20 5.02
CA SER A 171 18.19 -9.98 4.88
C SER A 171 17.72 -9.49 6.24
N THR A 172 17.76 -8.18 6.46
CA THR A 172 17.18 -7.55 7.65
C THR A 172 15.68 -7.38 7.47
N LEU A 173 14.89 -7.82 8.45
CA LEU A 173 13.44 -7.68 8.46
C LEU A 173 13.06 -6.39 9.21
N VAL A 174 12.26 -5.55 8.58
CA VAL A 174 11.66 -4.35 9.18
C VAL A 174 10.17 -4.62 9.34
N LEU A 175 9.73 -4.85 10.57
CA LEU A 175 8.42 -5.40 10.89
C LEU A 175 7.60 -4.43 11.74
N ASN A 176 6.30 -4.38 11.47
CA ASN A 176 5.37 -3.70 12.35
C ASN A 176 5.27 -4.47 13.69
N GLY A 177 5.84 -3.90 14.76
CA GLY A 177 5.84 -4.53 16.08
C GLY A 177 4.45 -4.56 16.73
N ASP A 178 3.54 -3.70 16.29
CA ASP A 178 2.15 -3.66 16.77
C ASP A 178 1.26 -4.74 16.11
N GLU A 179 1.78 -5.47 15.12
CA GLU A 179 1.12 -6.60 14.49
C GLU A 179 1.46 -7.91 15.23
N ALA A 180 0.48 -8.47 15.91
CA ALA A 180 0.67 -9.67 16.76
C ALA A 180 1.16 -10.91 15.97
N LEU A 181 0.88 -10.97 14.67
CA LEU A 181 1.33 -12.03 13.78
C LEU A 181 2.86 -12.10 13.64
N PHE A 182 3.59 -11.01 13.90
CA PHE A 182 5.04 -10.95 13.79
C PHE A 182 5.78 -11.20 15.10
N SER A 183 5.07 -11.33 16.23
CA SER A 183 5.70 -11.54 17.55
C SER A 183 6.50 -12.85 17.66
N GLU A 184 6.07 -13.88 16.96
CA GLU A 184 6.65 -15.23 17.01
C GLU A 184 7.10 -15.70 15.61
N THR A 185 7.97 -14.94 14.96
CA THR A 185 8.61 -15.40 13.72
C THR A 185 9.90 -16.11 14.05
N ASN A 186 9.91 -17.44 13.96
CA ASN A 186 11.13 -18.26 14.16
C ASN A 186 12.03 -18.21 12.91
N LEU A 187 12.62 -17.03 12.67
CA LEU A 187 13.50 -16.75 11.55
C LEU A 187 14.85 -16.25 12.07
N PRO A 188 15.99 -16.69 11.46
CA PRO A 188 17.33 -16.29 11.88
C PRO A 188 17.67 -14.85 11.53
N ASN A 189 16.87 -14.20 10.69
CA ASN A 189 17.07 -12.85 10.21
C ASN A 189 17.18 -11.84 11.37
N GLN A 190 18.03 -10.82 11.21
CA GLN A 190 17.98 -9.63 12.03
C GLN A 190 16.60 -8.98 11.90
N LYS A 191 16.02 -8.54 13.03
CA LYS A 191 14.69 -7.93 13.06
C LYS A 191 14.76 -6.54 13.66
N ILE A 192 14.08 -5.60 13.01
CA ILE A 192 13.89 -4.23 13.44
C ILE A 192 12.39 -4.03 13.55
N TYR A 193 11.93 -3.63 14.73
CA TYR A 193 10.52 -3.44 14.99
C TYR A 193 10.17 -1.95 15.09
N TYR A 194 9.09 -1.57 14.44
CA TYR A 194 8.51 -0.24 14.54
C TYR A 194 7.06 -0.31 15.03
N GLY A 195 6.56 0.78 15.63
CA GLY A 195 5.19 0.84 16.15
C GLY A 195 4.92 2.11 16.94
N PHE A 196 3.78 2.15 17.61
CA PHE A 196 3.38 3.27 18.45
C PHE A 196 3.72 2.99 19.92
N LYS A 197 4.11 4.04 20.66
CA LYS A 197 4.26 3.94 22.13
C LYS A 197 2.96 4.15 22.86
N GLU A 198 2.07 4.97 22.30
CA GLU A 198 0.80 5.36 22.92
C GLU A 198 -0.32 5.28 21.90
N ALA A 199 -1.56 5.20 22.36
CA ALA A 199 -2.75 5.23 21.52
C ALA A 199 -2.87 6.60 20.81
N ILE A 200 -3.42 6.60 19.59
CA ILE A 200 -3.73 7.83 18.87
C ILE A 200 -4.93 8.53 19.51
N THR A 201 -5.89 7.75 20.00
CA THR A 201 -7.11 8.20 20.67
C THR A 201 -7.36 7.35 21.92
N ASN A 202 -8.00 7.93 22.92
CA ASN A 202 -8.37 7.21 24.14
C ASN A 202 -9.55 6.24 23.95
N ASN A 203 -10.06 6.06 22.76
CA ASN A 203 -11.17 5.16 22.47
C ASN A 203 -10.67 3.71 22.48
N LYS A 204 -11.03 2.99 23.53
CA LYS A 204 -10.90 1.53 23.66
C LYS A 204 -12.05 0.81 22.93
N GLU A 205 -12.47 1.27 21.76
CA GLU A 205 -13.44 0.52 20.97
C GLU A 205 -12.77 -0.76 20.48
N GLU A 206 -13.13 -1.87 21.11
CA GLU A 206 -12.82 -3.21 20.63
C GLU A 206 -13.48 -3.37 19.25
N ASN A 207 -12.72 -3.27 18.19
CA ASN A 207 -13.19 -3.64 16.88
C ASN A 207 -13.54 -5.13 16.88
N ILE A 208 -14.83 -5.43 16.78
CA ILE A 208 -15.41 -6.78 16.90
C ILE A 208 -14.88 -7.73 15.82
N ASN A 209 -14.37 -7.20 14.71
CA ASN A 209 -13.90 -7.95 13.53
C ASN A 209 -12.38 -7.92 13.35
N THR A 210 -11.60 -8.28 14.37
CA THR A 210 -10.14 -8.33 14.25
C THR A 210 -9.64 -9.68 13.75
N ASP A 211 -8.72 -9.66 12.77
CA ASP A 211 -8.21 -10.85 12.07
C ASP A 211 -7.24 -11.71 12.91
N SER A 212 -6.71 -11.20 14.02
CA SER A 212 -5.66 -11.86 14.81
C SER A 212 -5.96 -11.81 16.32
N LYS A 213 -7.14 -12.31 16.70
CA LYS A 213 -7.59 -12.29 18.10
C LYS A 213 -6.83 -13.24 19.01
N LEU A 214 -6.30 -14.33 18.45
CA LEU A 214 -5.77 -15.44 19.24
C LEU A 214 -4.24 -15.48 19.19
N CYS A 215 -3.65 -15.75 20.36
CA CYS A 215 -2.22 -15.97 20.49
C CYS A 215 -1.78 -17.21 19.71
N LYS A 216 -0.85 -17.06 18.77
CA LYS A 216 -0.29 -18.16 17.97
C LYS A 216 0.33 -19.27 18.78
N LYS A 217 0.80 -18.97 20.00
CA LYS A 217 1.51 -19.91 20.85
C LYS A 217 0.57 -20.80 21.66
N CYS A 218 -0.56 -20.27 22.11
CA CYS A 218 -1.44 -20.98 23.04
C CYS A 218 -2.93 -20.83 22.77
N ASN A 219 -3.32 -20.18 21.68
CA ASN A 219 -4.71 -19.92 21.27
C ASN A 219 -5.58 -19.17 22.29
N HIS A 220 -4.96 -18.54 23.32
CA HIS A 220 -5.66 -17.65 24.23
C HIS A 220 -5.87 -16.27 23.56
N PRO A 221 -6.97 -15.55 23.81
CA PRO A 221 -7.13 -14.20 23.29
C PRO A 221 -5.99 -13.28 23.71
N TYR A 222 -5.59 -12.35 22.82
CA TYR A 222 -4.68 -11.28 23.19
C TYR A 222 -5.42 -10.20 23.97
N THR A 223 -4.74 -9.63 24.94
CA THR A 223 -5.11 -8.41 25.66
C THR A 223 -4.28 -7.25 25.12
N TYR A 224 -4.88 -6.06 25.02
CA TYR A 224 -4.21 -4.87 24.51
C TYR A 224 -4.15 -3.77 25.56
N ASN A 225 -2.98 -3.18 25.75
CA ASN A 225 -2.83 -1.95 26.51
C ASN A 225 -3.48 -0.78 25.76
N PHE A 226 -3.30 -0.77 24.43
CA PHE A 226 -4.02 0.13 23.50
C PHE A 226 -4.09 -0.51 22.11
N LEU A 227 -5.06 -0.05 21.33
CA LEU A 227 -5.20 -0.30 19.89
C LEU A 227 -5.00 1.01 19.14
N THR A 228 -4.35 0.95 17.98
CA THR A 228 -4.20 2.08 17.06
C THR A 228 -5.31 2.04 16.01
N TYR A 229 -5.38 0.96 15.27
CA TYR A 229 -6.51 0.60 14.43
C TYR A 229 -6.53 -0.92 14.17
N ASN A 230 -7.72 -1.47 13.97
CA ASN A 230 -7.90 -2.90 13.82
C ASN A 230 -7.25 -3.68 14.98
N ASN A 231 -6.37 -4.63 14.67
CA ASN A 231 -5.62 -5.45 15.60
C ASN A 231 -4.19 -4.95 15.85
N LEU A 232 -3.84 -3.75 15.40
CA LEU A 232 -2.52 -3.17 15.63
C LEU A 232 -2.47 -2.41 16.95
N GLY A 233 -1.48 -2.73 17.79
CA GLY A 233 -1.33 -2.06 19.08
C GLY A 233 -0.36 -2.73 20.02
N ASP A 234 -0.40 -2.36 21.29
CA ASP A 234 0.44 -2.95 22.34
C ASP A 234 -0.26 -4.16 22.97
N PHE A 235 0.00 -5.32 22.40
CA PHE A 235 -0.62 -6.59 22.76
C PHE A 235 0.22 -7.43 23.70
N TYR A 236 -0.46 -8.26 24.51
CA TYR A 236 0.14 -9.33 25.30
C TYR A 236 -0.85 -10.48 25.51
N CYS A 237 -0.31 -11.67 25.78
CA CYS A 237 -1.09 -12.86 26.11
C CYS A 237 -0.95 -13.17 27.60
N GLU A 238 -2.03 -13.09 28.33
CA GLU A 238 -2.04 -13.38 29.77
C GLU A 238 -1.67 -14.83 30.10
N ASN A 239 -1.98 -15.77 29.20
CA ASN A 239 -1.77 -17.19 29.45
C ASN A 239 -0.32 -17.64 29.23
N CYS A 240 0.38 -17.15 28.19
CA CYS A 240 1.74 -17.67 27.88
C CYS A 240 2.83 -16.58 27.88
N GLY A 241 2.49 -15.33 28.18
CA GLY A 241 3.42 -14.21 28.24
C GLY A 241 3.95 -13.73 26.90
N ASN A 242 3.42 -14.26 25.75
CA ASN A 242 3.75 -13.70 24.44
C ASN A 242 3.28 -12.26 24.35
N LYS A 243 4.14 -11.36 23.91
CA LYS A 243 3.87 -9.93 23.91
C LYS A 243 4.56 -9.22 22.76
N ARG A 244 4.15 -7.99 22.55
CA ARG A 244 4.75 -7.08 21.58
C ARG A 244 6.28 -7.02 21.78
N PRO A 245 7.05 -7.13 20.69
CA PRO A 245 8.51 -6.99 20.75
C PRO A 245 8.91 -5.55 21.12
N VAL A 246 10.15 -5.39 21.61
CA VAL A 246 10.71 -4.06 21.88
C VAL A 246 10.88 -3.31 20.55
N LEU A 247 10.36 -2.08 20.49
CA LEU A 247 10.42 -1.25 19.30
C LEU A 247 11.78 -0.56 19.17
N ASN A 248 12.38 -0.62 17.99
CA ASN A 248 13.59 0.12 17.62
C ASN A 248 13.24 1.55 17.20
N TYR A 249 12.16 1.69 16.42
CA TYR A 249 11.63 2.94 15.94
C TYR A 249 10.16 3.08 16.33
N PHE A 250 9.80 4.25 16.87
CA PHE A 250 8.45 4.40 17.42
C PHE A 250 7.92 5.82 17.29
N ILE A 251 6.61 5.90 17.16
CA ILE A 251 5.86 7.14 17.37
C ILE A 251 5.76 7.36 18.88
N ASN A 252 6.31 8.47 19.36
CA ASN A 252 6.15 8.90 20.74
C ASN A 252 4.75 9.48 20.96
N GLU A 253 4.31 10.33 20.01
CA GLU A 253 3.09 11.09 20.10
C GLU A 253 2.62 11.50 18.71
N VAL A 254 1.29 11.57 18.51
CA VAL A 254 0.66 12.19 17.36
C VAL A 254 0.16 13.56 17.80
N LEU A 255 0.86 14.62 17.37
CA LEU A 255 0.55 16.00 17.75
C LEU A 255 -0.67 16.53 17.03
N GLU A 256 -0.82 16.13 15.76
CA GLU A 256 -1.93 16.55 14.92
C GLU A 256 -2.25 15.48 13.88
N LEU A 257 -3.53 15.25 13.66
CA LEU A 257 -4.05 14.34 12.64
C LEU A 257 -5.19 15.04 11.91
N THR A 258 -5.00 15.31 10.62
CA THR A 258 -5.97 16.04 9.78
C THR A 258 -6.27 15.28 8.50
N SER A 259 -7.25 15.74 7.73
CA SER A 259 -7.57 15.22 6.38
C SER A 259 -6.49 15.49 5.34
N GLU A 260 -5.45 16.28 5.66
CA GLU A 260 -4.35 16.64 4.78
C GLU A 260 -3.06 15.88 5.11
N GLY A 261 -2.82 15.62 6.41
CA GLY A 261 -1.60 14.98 6.87
C GLY A 261 -1.53 14.83 8.38
N SER A 262 -0.35 14.45 8.87
CA SER A 262 -0.13 14.16 10.27
C SER A 262 1.17 14.79 10.77
N THR A 263 1.13 15.44 11.93
CA THR A 263 2.31 15.89 12.66
C THR A 263 2.60 14.92 13.79
N VAL A 264 3.77 14.28 13.77
CA VAL A 264 4.13 13.21 14.71
C VAL A 264 5.52 13.41 15.29
N VAL A 265 5.74 12.84 16.47
CA VAL A 265 7.09 12.75 17.09
C VAL A 265 7.59 11.31 16.89
N ILE A 266 8.67 11.13 16.11
CA ILE A 266 9.34 9.85 15.89
C ILE A 266 10.69 9.87 16.60
N ASN A 267 10.91 8.94 17.54
CA ASN A 267 12.14 8.84 18.31
C ASN A 267 12.61 10.21 18.84
N GLY A 268 11.68 10.99 19.40
CA GLY A 268 11.95 12.30 20.03
C GLY A 268 12.12 13.46 19.05
N ASN A 269 11.83 13.31 17.78
CA ASN A 269 11.91 14.38 16.76
C ASN A 269 10.60 14.53 16.02
N GLN A 270 10.21 15.77 15.77
CA GLN A 270 8.97 16.09 15.05
C GLN A 270 9.14 15.94 13.53
N TYR A 271 8.12 15.38 12.89
CA TYR A 271 7.98 15.21 11.43
C TYR A 271 6.55 15.53 11.02
N TYR A 272 6.41 16.15 9.84
CA TYR A 272 5.12 16.24 9.15
C TYR A 272 5.08 15.22 8.01
N ILE A 273 4.05 14.40 8.00
CA ILE A 273 3.76 13.39 6.98
C ILE A 273 2.62 13.93 6.13
N ASN A 274 2.91 14.28 4.89
CA ASN A 274 1.93 14.82 3.93
C ASN A 274 1.05 13.71 3.33
N GLN A 275 0.47 12.92 4.21
CA GLN A 275 -0.46 11.81 3.90
C GLN A 275 -1.37 11.63 5.12
N PRO A 276 -2.69 11.79 4.99
CA PRO A 276 -3.62 11.66 6.12
C PRO A 276 -3.86 10.21 6.53
N GLY A 277 -4.34 10.04 7.75
CA GLY A 277 -4.75 8.77 8.32
C GLY A 277 -3.65 8.01 9.07
N ALA A 278 -4.05 7.33 10.15
CA ALA A 278 -3.15 6.59 11.04
C ALA A 278 -2.31 5.53 10.31
N TYR A 279 -2.88 4.87 9.31
CA TYR A 279 -2.18 3.87 8.52
C TYR A 279 -1.00 4.46 7.72
N ASN A 280 -1.06 5.73 7.31
CA ASN A 280 0.04 6.41 6.65
C ASN A 280 1.15 6.79 7.62
N ILE A 281 0.86 6.96 8.90
CA ILE A 281 1.89 7.10 9.93
C ILE A 281 2.70 5.80 10.03
N TYR A 282 2.06 4.62 10.02
CA TYR A 282 2.77 3.33 9.96
C TYR A 282 3.60 3.16 8.69
N ASN A 283 3.07 3.56 7.52
CA ASN A 283 3.80 3.51 6.25
C ASN A 283 5.05 4.39 6.30
N ALA A 284 4.92 5.61 6.84
CA ALA A 284 6.04 6.54 7.03
C ALA A 284 7.05 6.01 8.07
N LEU A 285 6.59 5.39 9.14
CA LEU A 285 7.47 4.84 10.18
C LEU A 285 8.29 3.64 9.65
N SER A 286 7.69 2.81 8.79
CA SER A 286 8.42 1.75 8.08
C SER A 286 9.52 2.34 7.17
N ALA A 287 9.18 3.39 6.38
CA ALA A 287 10.13 4.09 5.52
C ALA A 287 11.23 4.79 6.33
N PHE A 288 10.86 5.41 7.45
CA PHE A 288 11.77 6.03 8.40
C PHE A 288 12.78 5.02 8.94
N SER A 289 12.31 3.85 9.37
CA SER A 289 13.16 2.78 9.93
C SER A 289 14.25 2.38 8.94
N ILE A 290 13.89 2.10 7.70
CA ILE A 290 14.85 1.75 6.63
C ILE A 290 15.80 2.91 6.33
N ALA A 291 15.28 4.14 6.27
CA ALA A 291 16.11 5.33 6.02
C ALA A 291 17.17 5.53 7.12
N ARG A 292 16.80 5.31 8.39
CA ARG A 292 17.73 5.42 9.52
C ARG A 292 18.79 4.31 9.53
N GLU A 293 18.41 3.08 9.19
CA GLU A 293 19.37 1.97 9.04
C GLU A 293 20.36 2.21 7.90
N LEU A 294 19.95 2.92 6.85
CA LEU A 294 20.82 3.33 5.75
C LEU A 294 21.61 4.62 6.03
N GLY A 295 21.53 5.17 7.25
CA GLY A 295 22.27 6.34 7.69
C GLY A 295 21.81 7.65 7.03
N ILE A 296 20.56 7.73 6.54
CA ILE A 296 20.04 8.95 5.92
C ILE A 296 19.77 10.01 6.99
N GLU A 297 20.20 11.22 6.71
CA GLU A 297 20.08 12.35 7.63
C GLU A 297 18.63 12.77 7.87
N LYS A 298 18.37 13.25 9.09
CA LYS A 298 17.05 13.69 9.54
C LYS A 298 16.42 14.73 8.63
N ASN A 299 17.18 15.74 8.20
CA ASN A 299 16.71 16.84 7.35
C ASN A 299 16.17 16.34 6.00
N ILE A 300 16.82 15.33 5.40
CA ILE A 300 16.39 14.71 4.15
C ILE A 300 15.08 13.98 4.37
N ILE A 301 14.96 13.17 5.43
CA ILE A 301 13.73 12.45 5.76
C ILE A 301 12.58 13.43 6.01
N THR A 302 12.83 14.51 6.78
CA THR A 302 11.83 15.54 7.08
C THR A 302 11.31 16.21 5.80
N SER A 303 12.23 16.61 4.91
CA SER A 303 11.87 17.23 3.64
C SER A 303 11.10 16.27 2.73
N SER A 304 11.54 15.02 2.65
CA SER A 304 10.91 14.00 1.81
C SER A 304 9.47 13.68 2.27
N PHE A 305 9.24 13.53 3.58
CA PHE A 305 7.90 13.28 4.11
C PHE A 305 6.96 14.46 3.90
N LYS A 306 7.47 15.69 4.06
CA LYS A 306 6.70 16.90 3.81
C LYS A 306 6.31 17.06 2.33
N ASN A 307 7.16 16.62 1.41
CA ASN A 307 6.95 16.74 -0.03
C ASN A 307 6.34 15.48 -0.66
N GLN A 308 5.97 14.48 0.17
CA GLN A 308 5.35 13.25 -0.30
C GLN A 308 4.04 13.58 -1.03
N LYS A 309 3.91 13.08 -2.26
CA LYS A 309 2.67 13.18 -3.03
C LYS A 309 1.87 11.90 -2.88
N SER A 310 0.55 12.03 -2.99
CA SER A 310 -0.36 10.88 -3.06
C SER A 310 0.03 9.96 -4.21
N SER A 311 0.04 8.66 -3.95
CA SER A 311 0.25 7.67 -4.98
C SER A 311 -1.06 7.42 -5.74
N PHE A 312 -0.98 6.96 -6.96
CA PHE A 312 -2.08 6.58 -7.84
C PHE A 312 -3.24 5.90 -7.10
N GLY A 313 -4.43 6.54 -7.11
CA GLY A 313 -5.65 6.05 -6.44
C GLY A 313 -5.55 5.95 -4.91
N ARG A 314 -4.51 6.50 -4.29
CA ARG A 314 -4.30 6.47 -2.84
C ARG A 314 -4.41 7.86 -2.27
N GLN A 315 -5.65 8.29 -1.98
CA GLN A 315 -5.99 9.66 -1.59
C GLN A 315 -5.56 10.67 -2.66
N GLU A 316 -5.84 10.32 -3.90
CA GLU A 316 -5.56 11.19 -5.03
C GLU A 316 -6.59 12.32 -5.07
N GLU A 317 -6.10 13.53 -5.06
CA GLU A 317 -6.92 14.74 -5.08
C GLU A 317 -6.99 15.31 -6.49
N LEU A 318 -8.20 15.60 -6.94
CA LEU A 318 -8.52 16.12 -8.26
C LEU A 318 -9.43 17.34 -8.12
N ASN A 319 -9.33 18.26 -9.08
CA ASN A 319 -10.29 19.35 -9.24
C ASN A 319 -11.20 19.04 -10.44
N ILE A 320 -12.51 18.99 -10.21
CA ILE A 320 -13.53 18.79 -11.25
C ILE A 320 -14.48 19.98 -11.19
N GLU A 321 -14.39 20.90 -12.15
CA GLU A 321 -15.22 22.12 -12.24
C GLU A 321 -15.27 22.91 -10.91
N GLY A 322 -14.11 23.04 -10.25
CA GLY A 322 -13.98 23.73 -8.97
C GLY A 322 -14.29 22.88 -7.74
N LYS A 323 -14.75 21.65 -7.89
CA LYS A 323 -15.01 20.70 -6.82
C LYS A 323 -13.74 19.92 -6.45
N GLU A 324 -13.50 19.75 -5.17
CA GLU A 324 -12.43 18.91 -4.62
C GLU A 324 -12.91 17.45 -4.58
N VAL A 325 -12.25 16.57 -5.35
CA VAL A 325 -12.59 15.15 -5.43
C VAL A 325 -11.42 14.30 -4.97
N LYS A 326 -11.58 13.58 -3.86
CA LYS A 326 -10.54 12.72 -3.26
C LYS A 326 -10.86 11.24 -3.53
N ILE A 327 -10.03 10.57 -4.33
CA ILE A 327 -10.19 9.15 -4.68
C ILE A 327 -9.42 8.28 -3.70
N ILE A 328 -10.12 7.35 -3.04
CA ILE A 328 -9.56 6.41 -2.07
C ILE A 328 -9.87 4.97 -2.50
N LEU A 329 -8.83 4.23 -2.89
CA LEU A 329 -8.94 2.82 -3.22
C LEU A 329 -9.21 1.99 -1.96
N VAL A 330 -10.30 1.22 -1.99
CA VAL A 330 -10.69 0.27 -0.96
C VAL A 330 -10.85 -1.13 -1.57
N LYS A 331 -10.42 -2.18 -0.86
CA LYS A 331 -10.49 -3.56 -1.37
C LYS A 331 -10.69 -4.62 -0.28
N ASN A 332 -10.67 -4.22 0.97
CA ASN A 332 -10.86 -5.08 2.13
C ASN A 332 -11.40 -4.29 3.32
N PRO A 333 -11.92 -4.97 4.37
CA PRO A 333 -12.53 -4.28 5.52
C PRO A 333 -11.57 -3.30 6.20
N ALA A 334 -10.37 -3.74 6.54
CA ALA A 334 -9.38 -2.92 7.25
C ALA A 334 -9.01 -1.64 6.48
N GLY A 335 -8.84 -1.74 5.16
CA GLY A 335 -8.54 -0.59 4.31
C GLY A 335 -9.72 0.37 4.18
N CYS A 336 -10.95 -0.16 4.12
CA CYS A 336 -12.16 0.65 4.04
C CYS A 336 -12.45 1.37 5.37
N ASP A 337 -12.31 0.70 6.50
CA ASP A 337 -12.43 1.32 7.82
C ASP A 337 -11.46 2.50 7.99
N GLN A 338 -10.20 2.30 7.57
CA GLN A 338 -9.20 3.37 7.62
C GLN A 338 -9.48 4.53 6.64
N ALA A 339 -10.12 4.24 5.49
CA ALA A 339 -10.59 5.29 4.60
C ALA A 339 -11.71 6.10 5.27
N ILE A 340 -12.68 5.45 5.92
CA ILE A 340 -13.76 6.10 6.68
C ILE A 340 -13.19 6.93 7.84
N ASP A 341 -12.26 6.36 8.63
CA ASP A 341 -11.59 7.08 9.72
C ASP A 341 -10.84 8.33 9.21
N THR A 342 -10.27 8.26 8.00
CA THR A 342 -9.61 9.42 7.38
C THR A 342 -10.63 10.47 6.91
N ILE A 343 -11.76 10.07 6.35
CA ILE A 343 -12.84 10.96 5.97
C ILE A 343 -13.38 11.67 7.22
N ALA A 344 -13.48 10.96 8.34
CA ALA A 344 -13.95 11.50 9.62
C ALA A 344 -13.05 12.60 10.22
N LEU A 345 -11.83 12.78 9.70
CA LEU A 345 -10.98 13.91 10.06
C LEU A 345 -11.37 15.22 9.36
N ASP A 346 -12.24 15.15 8.35
CA ASP A 346 -12.76 16.32 7.66
C ASP A 346 -14.06 16.79 8.32
N ASN A 347 -14.02 17.96 8.93
CA ASN A 347 -15.18 18.53 9.62
C ASN A 347 -16.13 19.30 8.69
N ARG A 348 -15.82 19.37 7.39
CA ARG A 348 -16.67 20.06 6.40
C ARG A 348 -17.91 19.22 6.07
N GLU A 349 -18.86 19.85 5.41
CA GLU A 349 -19.92 19.14 4.70
C GLU A 349 -19.29 18.43 3.49
N ILE A 350 -19.58 17.15 3.33
CA ILE A 350 -19.00 16.30 2.29
C ILE A 350 -20.06 15.57 1.48
N ASN A 351 -19.71 15.16 0.28
CA ASN A 351 -20.46 14.21 -0.51
C ASN A 351 -19.69 12.88 -0.56
N LEU A 352 -20.38 11.77 -0.38
CA LEU A 352 -19.80 10.44 -0.45
C LEU A 352 -20.13 9.79 -1.79
N ILE A 353 -19.12 9.29 -2.49
CA ILE A 353 -19.28 8.47 -3.69
C ILE A 353 -18.74 7.08 -3.39
N THR A 354 -19.54 6.05 -3.69
CA THR A 354 -19.09 4.66 -3.58
C THR A 354 -19.20 3.97 -4.93
N ILE A 355 -18.11 3.36 -5.41
CA ILE A 355 -18.09 2.62 -6.67
C ILE A 355 -17.56 1.22 -6.41
N LEU A 356 -18.47 0.22 -6.40
CA LEU A 356 -18.16 -1.16 -6.06
C LEU A 356 -18.26 -2.05 -7.30
N ASN A 357 -17.11 -2.62 -7.73
CA ASN A 357 -17.04 -3.63 -8.78
C ASN A 357 -16.59 -4.98 -8.20
N ASP A 358 -16.92 -6.07 -8.93
CA ASP A 358 -16.53 -7.46 -8.65
C ASP A 358 -15.78 -8.12 -9.82
N ASN A 359 -15.01 -7.33 -10.57
CA ASN A 359 -14.16 -7.85 -11.63
C ASN A 359 -13.01 -8.68 -11.06
N THR A 360 -12.33 -9.47 -11.91
CA THR A 360 -11.21 -10.32 -11.48
C THR A 360 -10.13 -9.58 -10.69
N GLY A 361 -9.91 -8.30 -10.97
CA GLY A 361 -8.94 -7.45 -10.25
C GLY A 361 -9.41 -7.01 -8.86
N ASP A 362 -10.72 -6.99 -8.61
CA ASP A 362 -11.34 -6.56 -7.34
C ASP A 362 -11.55 -7.71 -6.36
N GLY A 363 -11.62 -8.94 -6.87
CA GLY A 363 -12.15 -10.11 -6.20
C GLY A 363 -13.64 -10.30 -6.49
N LYS A 364 -14.06 -11.55 -6.62
CA LYS A 364 -15.46 -11.90 -6.90
C LYS A 364 -16.36 -11.79 -5.68
N ASP A 365 -15.77 -12.02 -4.51
CA ASP A 365 -16.48 -11.95 -3.25
C ASP A 365 -16.51 -10.50 -2.76
N VAL A 366 -17.71 -9.91 -2.71
CA VAL A 366 -17.96 -8.57 -2.16
C VAL A 366 -18.52 -8.60 -0.75
N SER A 367 -18.63 -9.78 -0.13
CA SER A 367 -19.17 -9.93 1.24
C SER A 367 -18.37 -9.14 2.28
N TRP A 368 -17.12 -8.83 1.98
CA TRP A 368 -16.25 -8.01 2.85
C TRP A 368 -16.84 -6.66 3.25
N ILE A 369 -17.77 -6.09 2.44
CA ILE A 369 -18.45 -4.82 2.80
C ILE A 369 -19.29 -4.94 4.08
N TRP A 370 -19.70 -6.16 4.47
CA TRP A 370 -20.45 -6.40 5.70
C TRP A 370 -19.57 -6.39 6.96
N ASP A 371 -18.27 -6.54 6.80
CA ASP A 371 -17.29 -6.46 7.88
C ASP A 371 -16.74 -5.03 8.11
N VAL A 372 -17.12 -4.07 7.24
CA VAL A 372 -16.74 -2.65 7.35
C VAL A 372 -17.70 -1.92 8.31
N ASN A 373 -17.17 -1.07 9.17
CA ASN A 373 -17.97 -0.24 10.07
C ASN A 373 -18.48 1.04 9.37
N PHE A 374 -19.37 0.87 8.39
CA PHE A 374 -20.01 2.01 7.71
C PHE A 374 -20.91 2.84 8.65
N GLU A 375 -21.30 2.31 9.82
CA GLU A 375 -22.05 2.99 10.86
C GLU A 375 -21.36 4.28 11.34
N LYS A 376 -20.04 4.35 11.26
CA LYS A 376 -19.26 5.57 11.55
C LYS A 376 -19.64 6.75 10.65
N LEU A 377 -20.11 6.50 9.43
CA LEU A 377 -20.54 7.54 8.49
C LEU A 377 -21.70 8.37 9.01
N ASN A 378 -22.53 7.81 9.91
CA ASN A 378 -23.68 8.55 10.49
C ASN A 378 -23.26 9.73 11.38
N SER A 379 -22.00 9.77 11.83
CA SER A 379 -21.46 10.89 12.61
C SER A 379 -20.91 12.02 11.74
N LEU A 380 -20.84 11.82 10.42
CA LEU A 380 -20.29 12.78 9.48
C LEU A 380 -21.39 13.65 8.86
N ASN A 381 -21.03 14.86 8.47
CA ASN A 381 -21.94 15.77 7.77
C ASN A 381 -21.94 15.42 6.26
N ILE A 382 -22.68 14.35 5.90
CA ILE A 382 -22.82 13.89 4.50
C ILE A 382 -24.07 14.51 3.90
N SER A 383 -23.89 15.35 2.90
CA SER A 383 -24.98 16.02 2.17
C SER A 383 -25.64 15.09 1.14
N LYS A 384 -24.85 14.25 0.50
CA LYS A 384 -25.33 13.34 -0.55
C LYS A 384 -24.48 12.09 -0.64
N THR A 385 -25.13 10.97 -0.96
CA THR A 385 -24.46 9.69 -1.22
C THR A 385 -24.71 9.24 -2.67
N ILE A 386 -23.65 9.14 -3.48
CA ILE A 386 -23.70 8.73 -4.88
C ILE A 386 -23.18 7.30 -4.97
N ILE A 387 -23.96 6.41 -5.57
CA ILE A 387 -23.66 4.98 -5.61
C ILE A 387 -23.64 4.49 -7.05
N PHE A 388 -22.53 3.82 -7.41
CA PHE A 388 -22.31 3.26 -8.74
C PHE A 388 -21.48 1.96 -8.69
N GLY A 389 -21.36 1.26 -9.84
CA GLY A 389 -20.57 0.05 -10.03
C GLY A 389 -21.40 -1.18 -10.34
N SER A 390 -20.73 -2.30 -10.66
CA SER A 390 -21.41 -3.57 -10.98
C SER A 390 -22.21 -4.14 -9.80
N ARG A 391 -21.83 -3.77 -8.56
CA ARG A 391 -22.46 -4.20 -7.31
C ARG A 391 -23.10 -3.03 -6.54
N LEU A 392 -23.64 -2.06 -7.27
CA LEU A 392 -24.23 -0.85 -6.68
C LEU A 392 -25.37 -1.14 -5.69
N TYR A 393 -26.20 -2.16 -5.95
CA TYR A 393 -27.31 -2.51 -5.05
C TYR A 393 -26.85 -3.16 -3.75
N ASP A 394 -25.76 -3.97 -3.79
CA ASP A 394 -25.15 -4.54 -2.57
C ASP A 394 -24.65 -3.40 -1.67
N MET A 395 -23.98 -2.41 -2.25
CA MET A 395 -23.50 -1.24 -1.51
C MET A 395 -24.65 -0.39 -0.99
N ALA A 396 -25.68 -0.12 -1.81
CA ALA A 396 -26.85 0.66 -1.39
C ALA A 396 -27.59 0.02 -0.19
N ILE A 397 -27.76 -1.30 -0.23
CA ILE A 397 -28.37 -2.06 0.88
C ILE A 397 -27.47 -1.96 2.13
N ARG A 398 -26.15 -2.15 1.98
CA ARG A 398 -25.22 -2.08 3.10
C ARG A 398 -25.22 -0.70 3.78
N LEU A 399 -25.19 0.39 2.99
CA LEU A 399 -25.20 1.75 3.50
C LEU A 399 -26.54 2.08 4.18
N LYS A 400 -27.67 1.62 3.61
CA LYS A 400 -28.99 1.76 4.24
C LYS A 400 -29.06 1.06 5.59
N ILE A 401 -28.52 -0.18 5.68
CA ILE A 401 -28.48 -0.94 6.94
C ILE A 401 -27.55 -0.26 7.95
N ALA A 402 -26.47 0.38 7.49
CA ALA A 402 -25.58 1.18 8.33
C ALA A 402 -26.26 2.44 8.91
N GLY A 403 -27.45 2.81 8.41
CA GLY A 403 -28.22 3.94 8.92
C GLY A 403 -28.20 5.20 8.07
N LEU A 404 -27.55 5.20 6.90
CA LEU A 404 -27.58 6.35 5.99
C LEU A 404 -28.97 6.51 5.39
N SER A 405 -29.44 7.76 5.26
CA SER A 405 -30.75 8.08 4.69
C SER A 405 -30.80 7.69 3.20
N HIS A 406 -31.73 6.80 2.85
CA HIS A 406 -31.89 6.35 1.46
C HIS A 406 -32.52 7.44 0.56
N ASP A 407 -33.14 8.47 1.12
CA ASP A 407 -33.67 9.60 0.35
C ASP A 407 -32.57 10.48 -0.21
N GLU A 408 -31.36 10.36 0.32
CA GLU A 408 -30.15 11.07 -0.10
C GLU A 408 -29.30 10.24 -1.10
N PHE A 409 -29.78 9.05 -1.49
CA PHE A 409 -29.04 8.20 -2.43
C PHE A 409 -29.29 8.60 -3.89
N SER A 410 -28.21 8.91 -4.63
CA SER A 410 -28.21 9.01 -6.08
C SER A 410 -27.61 7.75 -6.68
N ILE A 411 -28.44 6.90 -7.28
CA ILE A 411 -27.98 5.67 -7.95
C ILE A 411 -27.69 6.00 -9.41
N CYS A 412 -26.41 5.96 -9.79
CA CYS A 412 -25.97 6.21 -11.15
C CYS A 412 -25.88 4.91 -11.97
N GLN A 413 -26.05 5.01 -13.30
CA GLN A 413 -25.99 3.88 -14.21
C GLN A 413 -24.66 3.86 -15.00
N ASP A 414 -23.93 4.95 -15.02
CA ASP A 414 -22.67 5.12 -15.72
C ASP A 414 -21.81 6.24 -15.09
N TYR A 415 -20.57 6.40 -15.59
CA TYR A 415 -19.64 7.43 -15.12
C TYR A 415 -20.07 8.86 -15.52
N GLU A 416 -20.88 9.02 -16.59
CA GLU A 416 -21.45 10.34 -16.96
C GLU A 416 -22.45 10.79 -15.88
N GLY A 417 -23.26 9.87 -15.37
CA GLY A 417 -24.15 10.13 -14.27
C GLY A 417 -23.41 10.55 -13.00
N VAL A 418 -22.32 9.84 -12.65
CA VAL A 418 -21.46 10.20 -11.50
C VAL A 418 -20.87 11.60 -11.69
N LEU A 419 -20.35 11.92 -12.88
CA LEU A 419 -19.78 13.24 -13.17
C LEU A 419 -20.87 14.34 -13.09
N SER A 420 -22.05 14.09 -13.64
CA SER A 420 -23.17 15.02 -13.58
C SER A 420 -23.58 15.33 -12.14
N GLU A 421 -23.60 14.30 -11.27
CA GLU A 421 -23.87 14.46 -9.84
C GLU A 421 -22.81 15.29 -9.13
N ILE A 422 -21.51 15.08 -9.44
CA ILE A 422 -20.41 15.90 -8.91
C ILE A 422 -20.60 17.37 -9.28
N ILE A 423 -20.86 17.65 -10.57
CA ILE A 423 -20.97 19.02 -11.10
C ILE A 423 -22.21 19.74 -10.55
N SER A 424 -23.35 19.05 -10.48
CA SER A 424 -24.64 19.64 -10.10
C SER A 424 -24.86 19.78 -8.59
N SER A 425 -24.10 19.07 -7.76
CA SER A 425 -24.22 19.13 -6.30
C SER A 425 -23.79 20.49 -5.75
N ASN A 426 -24.44 20.95 -4.68
CA ASN A 426 -24.12 22.21 -4.00
C ASN A 426 -22.83 22.13 -3.18
N GLY A 427 -22.44 20.95 -2.69
CA GLY A 427 -21.22 20.74 -1.92
C GLY A 427 -19.97 20.77 -2.78
N ASP A 428 -18.83 21.16 -2.18
CA ASP A 428 -17.54 21.34 -2.87
C ASP A 428 -16.55 20.20 -2.65
N THR A 429 -16.78 19.34 -1.64
CA THR A 429 -15.87 18.26 -1.26
C THR A 429 -16.51 16.90 -1.48
N PHE A 430 -15.80 16.03 -2.23
CA PHE A 430 -16.24 14.69 -2.58
C PHE A 430 -15.18 13.65 -2.17
N TYR A 431 -15.61 12.63 -1.45
CA TYR A 431 -14.79 11.45 -1.17
C TYR A 431 -15.30 10.25 -1.97
N VAL A 432 -14.43 9.63 -2.74
CA VAL A 432 -14.75 8.50 -3.62
C VAL A 432 -14.12 7.23 -3.06
N LEU A 433 -14.91 6.38 -2.43
CA LEU A 433 -14.52 5.02 -2.03
C LEU A 433 -14.71 4.09 -3.22
N VAL A 434 -13.63 3.55 -3.75
CA VAL A 434 -13.67 2.87 -5.05
C VAL A 434 -12.82 1.59 -5.06
N THR A 435 -13.33 0.50 -5.66
CA THR A 435 -12.57 -0.72 -5.88
C THR A 435 -11.57 -0.58 -7.03
N TYR A 436 -10.62 -1.50 -7.16
CA TYR A 436 -9.46 -1.34 -8.04
C TYR A 436 -9.82 -1.15 -9.52
N THR A 437 -10.67 -2.02 -10.08
CA THR A 437 -11.05 -1.89 -11.51
C THR A 437 -11.93 -0.67 -11.73
N ALA A 438 -12.82 -0.36 -10.80
CA ALA A 438 -13.66 0.82 -10.85
C ALA A 438 -12.80 2.11 -10.81
N MET A 439 -11.75 2.13 -9.99
CA MET A 439 -10.78 3.24 -9.95
C MET A 439 -10.11 3.44 -11.32
N LEU A 440 -9.62 2.35 -11.93
CA LEU A 440 -8.96 2.41 -13.24
C LEU A 440 -9.90 2.95 -14.33
N GLU A 441 -11.15 2.47 -14.32
CA GLU A 441 -12.18 2.88 -15.27
C GLU A 441 -12.59 4.34 -15.06
N PHE A 442 -12.82 4.75 -13.81
CA PHE A 442 -13.17 6.13 -13.46
C PHE A 442 -12.05 7.09 -13.85
N ARG A 443 -10.80 6.77 -13.52
CA ARG A 443 -9.65 7.57 -13.94
C ARG A 443 -9.52 7.68 -15.46
N LYS A 444 -9.72 6.56 -16.19
CA LYS A 444 -9.72 6.56 -17.65
C LYS A 444 -10.82 7.46 -18.21
N PHE A 445 -12.01 7.42 -17.61
CA PHE A 445 -13.12 8.30 -17.96
C PHE A 445 -12.76 9.77 -17.72
N LEU A 446 -12.24 10.13 -16.53
CA LEU A 446 -11.83 11.49 -16.18
C LEU A 446 -10.67 11.99 -17.07
N HIS A 447 -9.73 11.13 -17.45
CA HIS A 447 -8.67 11.46 -18.41
C HIS A 447 -9.24 11.80 -19.79
N ASN A 448 -10.21 11.02 -20.29
CA ASN A 448 -10.87 11.31 -21.56
C ASN A 448 -11.64 12.63 -21.53
N LYS A 449 -12.14 13.04 -20.35
CA LYS A 449 -12.79 14.34 -20.10
C LYS A 449 -11.79 15.47 -19.81
N LYS A 450 -10.47 15.18 -19.75
CA LYS A 450 -9.37 16.12 -19.49
C LYS A 450 -9.29 16.66 -18.05
N TYR A 451 -9.89 15.99 -17.08
CA TYR A 451 -9.73 16.31 -15.67
C TYR A 451 -8.45 15.73 -15.06
N ILE A 452 -7.83 14.75 -15.72
CA ILE A 452 -6.55 14.14 -15.34
C ILE A 452 -5.60 14.22 -16.54
N GLU A 453 -4.37 14.72 -16.30
CA GLU A 453 -3.36 14.85 -17.36
C GLU A 453 -2.71 13.49 -17.70
N ASN A 454 -2.37 12.70 -16.67
CA ASN A 454 -1.67 11.43 -16.82
C ASN A 454 -2.54 10.27 -16.33
N LEU A 455 -2.72 9.27 -17.18
CA LEU A 455 -3.49 8.09 -16.82
C LEU A 455 -2.71 7.17 -15.86
N TRP A 456 -1.38 7.22 -15.91
CA TRP A 456 -0.44 6.36 -15.14
C TRP A 456 0.73 7.16 -14.56
#